data_35f6dc0531b75a94ae2eb9cfe9222375
#
_entry.id   35f6dc0531b75a94ae2eb9cfe9222375
#
_cell.length_a   1.000
_cell.length_b   1.000
_cell.length_c   1.000
_cell.angle_alpha   90.00
_cell.angle_beta   90.00
_cell.angle_gamma   90.00
#
_symmetry.space_group_name_H-M   'P 1'
#
loop_
_entity.id
_entity.type
_entity.pdbx_description
1 polymer ?
#
loop_
_entity_poly.entity_id
_entity_poly.type
_entity_poly.pdbx_seq_one_letter_code
_entity_poly.pdbx_strand_id
1 'polypeptide(L)'
;MTKFVLLMTAVAATACTASTAAPNRSDDNRPLGTIRWNIDNLDRRDDGQVQLSFRTGEGSRNNSNWSSGYDLADLQGLSRSQLDGSNQPVRFALVREAGRLDCSGSAGNRQGVGTCGFTPDAGFAGRLTAAGIGRPTERQAYSLALAKVRYDLVEELGRHGYDKPTVSDLVGLGIHGATAGYVKEIADAGYRLGKVDGLVQFRIFGINGRFIGDMAAIGPQFRNLSADDLVQFKIFGVKPELVRAYTQMGYPAINPKDLVAMQIHGVSPEFVTELAALGYRNVPTQKLVELRIHGVTADFIRDLKQEGVALPSPDQLVRLRLAGYHPGKR
;
A
#
# COMPACT_ATOMS: atom_id res chain seq x y z
N MET A 1 26.30 -8.75 43.27
CA MET A 1 24.99 -8.21 42.91
C MET A 1 25.19 -6.92 42.15
N THR A 2 25.24 -7.01 40.82
CA THR A 2 25.39 -5.83 39.98
C THR A 2 24.36 -5.96 38.87
N LYS A 3 23.31 -5.15 38.97
CA LYS A 3 22.19 -5.10 38.00
C LYS A 3 22.71 -4.51 36.71
N PHE A 4 22.85 -5.32 35.66
CA PHE A 4 22.98 -4.83 34.30
C PHE A 4 21.61 -4.33 33.82
N VAL A 5 21.48 -3.02 33.69
CA VAL A 5 20.37 -2.38 33.05
C VAL A 5 20.55 -2.58 31.54
N LEU A 6 19.70 -3.43 30.97
CA LEU A 6 19.60 -3.63 29.53
C LEU A 6 18.96 -2.36 28.95
N LEU A 7 19.77 -1.51 28.31
CA LEU A 7 19.30 -0.37 27.55
C LEU A 7 18.67 -0.91 26.25
N MET A 8 17.38 -1.18 26.29
CA MET A 8 16.60 -1.36 25.07
C MET A 8 16.50 0.01 24.39
N THR A 9 17.37 0.25 23.42
CA THR A 9 17.10 1.31 22.43
C THR A 9 15.87 0.88 21.66
N ALA A 10 14.72 1.43 22.06
CA ALA A 10 13.53 1.41 21.25
C ALA A 10 13.87 2.12 19.94
N VAL A 11 14.11 1.35 18.88
CA VAL A 11 13.97 1.87 17.53
C VAL A 11 12.48 2.21 17.41
N ALA A 12 12.15 3.47 17.69
CA ALA A 12 10.87 4.01 17.36
C ALA A 12 10.75 3.83 15.83
N ALA A 13 9.99 2.80 15.43
CA ALA A 13 9.43 2.76 14.12
C ALA A 13 8.57 4.02 14.02
N THR A 14 9.17 5.09 13.50
CA THR A 14 8.40 6.25 13.06
C THR A 14 7.48 5.68 12.00
N ALA A 15 6.26 5.36 12.41
CA ALA A 15 5.20 5.07 11.49
C ALA A 15 5.24 6.27 10.54
N CYS A 16 5.59 6.03 9.27
CA CYS A 16 5.23 6.94 8.20
C CYS A 16 3.70 6.97 8.22
N THR A 17 3.17 7.80 9.10
CA THR A 17 1.83 8.33 8.91
C THR A 17 1.98 9.09 7.61
N ALA A 18 1.54 8.48 6.51
CA ALA A 18 1.18 9.22 5.33
C ALA A 18 0.14 10.21 5.86
N SER A 19 0.61 11.42 6.18
CA SER A 19 -0.25 12.54 6.50
C SER A 19 -1.01 12.79 5.21
N THR A 20 -2.16 12.15 5.07
CA THR A 20 -3.19 12.64 4.20
C THR A 20 -3.58 13.97 4.84
N ALA A 21 -2.90 15.04 4.44
CA ALA A 21 -3.32 16.38 4.79
C ALA A 21 -4.79 16.46 4.41
N ALA A 22 -5.67 16.45 5.40
CA ALA A 22 -7.09 16.64 5.17
C ALA A 22 -7.22 17.91 4.31
N PRO A 23 -7.90 17.86 3.16
CA PRO A 23 -8.05 19.04 2.32
C PRO A 23 -8.62 20.15 3.20
N ASN A 24 -7.99 21.31 3.13
CA ASN A 24 -8.33 22.45 3.94
C ASN A 24 -9.82 22.77 3.72
N ARG A 25 -10.67 22.64 4.72
CA ARG A 25 -12.14 22.82 4.66
C ARG A 25 -12.57 24.12 3.96
N SER A 26 -11.70 25.10 3.88
CA SER A 26 -11.95 26.39 3.20
C SER A 26 -11.96 26.30 1.68
N ASP A 27 -11.38 25.26 1.06
CA ASP A 27 -11.31 25.11 -0.40
C ASP A 27 -12.50 24.34 -1.00
N ASP A 28 -13.22 23.58 -0.19
CA ASP A 28 -14.34 22.73 -0.64
C ASP A 28 -15.56 23.53 -1.17
N ASN A 29 -15.75 24.77 -0.73
CA ASN A 29 -16.91 25.61 -1.13
C ASN A 29 -16.62 26.53 -2.34
N ARG A 30 -15.43 26.52 -2.89
CA ARG A 30 -15.11 27.34 -4.06
C ARG A 30 -15.67 26.70 -5.33
N PRO A 31 -16.13 27.50 -6.31
CA PRO A 31 -16.51 27.00 -7.62
C PRO A 31 -15.38 26.16 -8.23
N LEU A 32 -15.75 25.12 -8.97
CA LEU A 32 -14.79 24.22 -9.59
C LEU A 32 -13.91 24.94 -10.63
N GLY A 33 -14.44 25.99 -11.29
CA GLY A 33 -13.78 26.74 -12.34
C GLY A 33 -13.61 25.92 -13.62
N THR A 34 -12.75 26.41 -14.51
CA THR A 34 -12.49 25.71 -15.78
C THR A 34 -11.69 24.45 -15.53
N ILE A 35 -12.22 23.31 -15.96
CA ILE A 35 -11.52 22.03 -15.97
C ILE A 35 -10.79 21.89 -17.30
N ARG A 36 -9.46 21.79 -17.28
CA ARG A 36 -8.64 21.50 -18.46
C ARG A 36 -8.27 20.04 -18.46
N TRP A 37 -8.33 19.40 -19.61
CA TRP A 37 -7.88 18.04 -19.78
C TRP A 37 -6.70 17.96 -20.75
N ASN A 38 -5.81 17.00 -20.52
CA ASN A 38 -4.77 16.64 -21.47
C ASN A 38 -4.50 15.13 -21.49
N ILE A 39 -4.14 14.67 -22.67
CA ILE A 39 -3.59 13.35 -22.95
C ILE A 39 -2.17 13.56 -23.43
N ASP A 40 -1.19 13.06 -22.68
CA ASP A 40 0.21 13.16 -23.02
C ASP A 40 0.72 11.77 -23.45
N ASN A 41 1.13 11.68 -24.69
CA ASN A 41 1.91 10.56 -25.24
C ASN A 41 1.33 9.18 -24.91
N LEU A 42 0.23 8.82 -25.55
CA LEU A 42 -0.34 7.47 -25.46
C LEU A 42 0.73 6.40 -25.64
N ASP A 43 0.85 5.51 -24.68
CA ASP A 43 1.75 4.36 -24.80
C ASP A 43 1.42 3.58 -26.08
N ARG A 44 2.45 3.04 -26.73
CA ARG A 44 2.30 2.20 -27.95
C ARG A 44 1.64 0.85 -27.64
N ARG A 45 1.58 0.46 -26.36
CA ARG A 45 0.84 -0.72 -25.95
C ARG A 45 -0.64 -0.45 -26.10
N ASP A 46 -1.28 -1.26 -26.91
CA ASP A 46 -2.74 -1.22 -27.05
C ASP A 46 -3.36 -2.04 -25.93
N ASP A 47 -3.35 -1.47 -24.74
CA ASP A 47 -4.03 -2.02 -23.55
C ASP A 47 -5.43 -1.46 -23.36
N GLY A 48 -5.92 -0.66 -24.34
CA GLY A 48 -7.21 -0.01 -24.28
C GLY A 48 -7.28 1.15 -23.30
N GLN A 49 -6.16 1.51 -22.65
CA GLN A 49 -6.11 2.58 -21.66
C GLN A 49 -5.56 3.89 -22.23
N VAL A 50 -6.05 4.99 -21.68
CA VAL A 50 -5.62 6.35 -22.00
C VAL A 50 -5.22 7.05 -20.71
N GLN A 51 -3.98 7.54 -20.63
CA GLN A 51 -3.54 8.38 -19.53
C GLN A 51 -4.12 9.79 -19.71
N LEU A 52 -5.10 10.13 -18.88
CA LEU A 52 -5.83 11.38 -18.95
C LEU A 52 -5.62 12.18 -17.67
N SER A 53 -5.25 13.44 -17.83
CA SER A 53 -5.08 14.36 -16.72
C SER A 53 -6.14 15.44 -16.74
N PHE A 54 -6.67 15.79 -15.58
CA PHE A 54 -7.62 16.90 -15.39
C PHE A 54 -7.00 17.93 -14.44
N ARG A 55 -7.03 19.18 -14.80
CA ARG A 55 -6.55 20.31 -13.99
C ARG A 55 -7.66 21.32 -13.77
N THR A 56 -7.87 21.73 -12.52
CA THR A 56 -8.80 22.78 -12.15
C THR A 56 -8.06 23.96 -11.54
N GLY A 57 -8.58 25.17 -11.70
CA GLY A 57 -8.05 26.41 -11.11
C GLY A 57 -7.14 27.20 -12.04
N GLU A 58 -7.02 28.51 -11.75
CA GLU A 58 -6.13 29.46 -12.40
C GLU A 58 -5.08 29.95 -11.37
N GLY A 59 -3.80 29.76 -11.69
CA GLY A 59 -2.68 30.22 -10.86
C GLY A 59 -2.11 29.17 -9.87
N SER A 60 -0.96 29.47 -9.27
CA SER A 60 -0.13 28.50 -8.51
C SER A 60 -0.67 28.08 -7.14
N ARG A 61 -1.70 28.72 -6.61
CA ARG A 61 -2.19 28.46 -5.25
C ARG A 61 -3.43 27.57 -5.14
N ASN A 62 -4.12 27.24 -6.24
CA ASN A 62 -5.40 26.51 -6.24
C ASN A 62 -5.48 25.45 -7.34
N ASN A 63 -4.38 24.91 -7.79
CA ASN A 63 -4.37 23.89 -8.83
C ASN A 63 -4.60 22.49 -8.22
N SER A 64 -5.73 21.87 -8.56
CA SER A 64 -5.92 20.44 -8.41
C SER A 64 -5.51 19.77 -9.72
N ASN A 65 -4.58 18.84 -9.65
CA ASN A 65 -4.17 17.99 -10.77
C ASN A 65 -4.55 16.55 -10.45
N TRP A 66 -5.35 15.96 -11.33
CA TRP A 66 -5.72 14.54 -11.24
C TRP A 66 -5.22 13.85 -12.51
N SER A 67 -4.43 12.79 -12.37
CA SER A 67 -3.95 12.01 -13.51
C SER A 67 -4.18 10.53 -13.23
N SER A 68 -4.79 9.82 -14.16
CA SER A 68 -5.10 8.39 -14.04
C SER A 68 -5.23 7.73 -15.40
N GLY A 69 -5.07 6.41 -15.43
CA GLY A 69 -5.48 5.58 -16.56
C GLY A 69 -6.99 5.43 -16.62
N TYR A 70 -7.55 5.65 -17.79
CA TYR A 70 -8.96 5.43 -18.08
C TYR A 70 -9.10 4.44 -19.23
N ASP A 71 -10.03 3.50 -19.09
CA ASP A 71 -10.39 2.66 -20.23
C ASP A 71 -11.03 3.53 -21.30
N LEU A 72 -10.61 3.36 -22.55
CA LEU A 72 -11.15 4.16 -23.65
C LEU A 72 -12.68 4.01 -23.78
N ALA A 73 -13.22 2.84 -23.43
CA ALA A 73 -14.65 2.60 -23.39
C ALA A 73 -15.40 3.50 -22.38
N ASP A 74 -14.73 3.96 -21.34
CA ASP A 74 -15.29 4.91 -20.35
C ASP A 74 -15.41 6.34 -20.90
N LEU A 75 -14.66 6.67 -21.95
CA LEU A 75 -14.60 7.98 -22.59
C LEU A 75 -15.57 8.02 -23.78
N GLN A 76 -16.86 8.12 -23.48
CA GLN A 76 -17.92 8.04 -24.48
C GLN A 76 -17.75 9.12 -25.56
N GLY A 77 -17.56 8.74 -26.82
CA GLY A 77 -17.37 9.64 -27.95
C GLY A 77 -15.91 9.88 -28.35
N LEU A 78 -14.94 9.30 -27.62
CA LEU A 78 -13.53 9.29 -28.00
C LEU A 78 -13.13 7.90 -28.51
N SER A 79 -12.47 7.85 -29.66
CA SER A 79 -12.04 6.59 -30.27
C SER A 79 -10.52 6.51 -30.42
N ARG A 80 -9.99 5.32 -30.51
CA ARG A 80 -8.56 5.10 -30.75
C ARG A 80 -8.11 5.71 -32.09
N SER A 81 -8.94 5.60 -33.13
CA SER A 81 -8.64 6.18 -34.43
C SER A 81 -8.52 7.71 -34.39
N GLN A 82 -9.31 8.39 -33.55
CA GLN A 82 -9.16 9.83 -33.35
C GLN A 82 -7.86 10.20 -32.66
N LEU A 83 -7.45 9.39 -31.68
CA LEU A 83 -6.20 9.61 -30.93
C LEU A 83 -4.95 9.34 -31.75
N ASP A 84 -4.95 8.30 -32.58
CA ASP A 84 -3.80 7.91 -33.42
C ASP A 84 -3.75 8.70 -34.74
N GLY A 85 -4.87 9.27 -35.19
CA GLY A 85 -4.96 10.06 -36.42
C GLY A 85 -4.32 11.45 -36.35
N SER A 86 -4.50 12.25 -37.38
CA SER A 86 -4.12 13.67 -37.37
C SER A 86 -4.97 14.47 -36.39
N ASN A 87 -4.44 15.59 -35.92
CA ASN A 87 -5.11 16.45 -34.96
C ASN A 87 -6.48 16.91 -35.48
N GLN A 88 -7.54 16.66 -34.74
CA GLN A 88 -8.93 16.97 -35.09
C GLN A 88 -9.76 17.37 -33.88
N PRO A 89 -10.88 18.08 -34.05
CA PRO A 89 -11.82 18.35 -32.96
C PRO A 89 -12.39 17.04 -32.40
N VAL A 90 -12.46 16.95 -31.07
CA VAL A 90 -13.06 15.83 -30.37
C VAL A 90 -14.04 16.30 -29.31
N ARG A 91 -15.05 15.46 -29.04
CA ARG A 91 -15.98 15.61 -27.93
C ARG A 91 -16.13 14.23 -27.25
N PHE A 92 -16.08 14.21 -25.95
CA PHE A 92 -16.32 12.99 -25.20
C PHE A 92 -16.93 13.27 -23.82
N ALA A 93 -17.50 12.24 -23.24
CA ALA A 93 -18.03 12.34 -21.90
C ALA A 93 -17.46 11.23 -21.01
N LEU A 94 -17.16 11.57 -19.75
CA LEU A 94 -16.88 10.63 -18.68
C LEU A 94 -18.07 10.61 -17.73
N VAL A 95 -18.84 9.51 -17.74
CA VAL A 95 -20.04 9.34 -16.93
C VAL A 95 -19.72 8.48 -15.70
N ARG A 96 -20.04 8.98 -14.51
CA ARG A 96 -19.89 8.32 -13.23
C ARG A 96 -21.14 8.51 -12.38
N GLU A 97 -21.31 7.71 -11.33
CA GLU A 97 -22.47 7.87 -10.44
C GLU A 97 -22.52 9.25 -9.76
N ALA A 98 -21.36 9.81 -9.41
CA ALA A 98 -21.28 11.10 -8.74
C ALA A 98 -21.46 12.32 -9.67
N GLY A 99 -21.46 12.10 -11.00
CA GLY A 99 -21.64 13.17 -11.98
C GLY A 99 -21.05 12.84 -13.34
N ARG A 100 -21.13 13.83 -14.24
CA ARG A 100 -20.72 13.72 -15.64
C ARG A 100 -19.76 14.84 -16.01
N LEU A 101 -18.66 14.49 -16.67
CA LEU A 101 -17.79 15.44 -17.36
C LEU A 101 -18.11 15.41 -18.86
N ASP A 102 -18.45 16.55 -19.43
CA ASP A 102 -18.59 16.75 -20.87
C ASP A 102 -17.38 17.55 -21.36
N CYS A 103 -16.56 16.92 -22.20
CA CYS A 103 -15.26 17.42 -22.61
C CYS A 103 -15.25 17.74 -24.12
N SER A 104 -14.57 18.82 -24.47
CA SER A 104 -14.32 19.22 -25.85
C SER A 104 -12.89 19.74 -26.02
N GLY A 105 -12.36 19.61 -27.22
CA GLY A 105 -11.00 20.05 -27.52
C GLY A 105 -10.49 19.49 -28.82
N SER A 106 -9.19 19.23 -28.91
CA SER A 106 -8.58 18.59 -30.07
C SER A 106 -7.71 17.42 -29.63
N ALA A 107 -7.69 16.37 -30.43
CA ALA A 107 -6.84 15.22 -30.23
C ALA A 107 -6.34 14.67 -31.58
N GLY A 108 -5.19 14.03 -31.52
CA GLY A 108 -4.51 13.40 -32.66
C GLY A 108 -3.03 13.29 -32.39
N ASN A 109 -2.32 12.52 -33.21
CA ASN A 109 -0.88 12.28 -33.03
C ASN A 109 -0.55 11.81 -31.60
N ARG A 110 -1.48 11.05 -30.98
CA ARG A 110 -1.37 10.46 -29.63
C ARG A 110 -1.34 11.47 -28.49
N GLN A 111 -1.83 12.65 -28.72
CA GLN A 111 -1.97 13.74 -27.74
C GLN A 111 -3.37 14.31 -27.80
N GLY A 112 -3.75 15.05 -26.80
CA GLY A 112 -5.02 15.77 -26.78
C GLY A 112 -5.07 16.80 -25.66
N VAL A 113 -5.80 17.89 -25.94
CA VAL A 113 -6.01 18.98 -24.99
C VAL A 113 -7.40 19.59 -25.16
N GLY A 114 -7.92 20.10 -24.07
CA GLY A 114 -9.20 20.80 -24.12
C GLY A 114 -9.74 21.18 -22.76
N THR A 115 -11.05 21.37 -22.71
CA THR A 115 -11.77 21.76 -21.50
C THR A 115 -12.98 20.85 -21.27
N CYS A 116 -13.39 20.75 -20.01
CA CYS A 116 -14.61 20.04 -19.62
C CYS A 116 -15.49 20.92 -18.74
N GLY A 117 -16.82 20.70 -18.86
CA GLY A 117 -17.77 21.05 -17.84
C GLY A 117 -18.10 19.85 -16.96
N PHE A 118 -18.37 20.09 -15.68
CA PHE A 118 -18.82 19.05 -14.76
C PHE A 118 -20.24 19.30 -14.30
N THR A 119 -21.07 18.27 -14.33
CA THR A 119 -22.44 18.30 -13.83
C THR A 119 -22.57 17.25 -12.72
N PRO A 120 -22.75 17.64 -11.44
CA PRO A 120 -23.00 16.71 -10.35
C PRO A 120 -24.30 15.94 -10.55
N ASP A 121 -24.33 14.68 -10.13
CA ASP A 121 -25.56 13.88 -10.10
C ASP A 121 -26.36 14.16 -8.81
N ALA A 122 -27.56 14.71 -8.97
CA ALA A 122 -28.42 15.06 -7.83
C ALA A 122 -28.96 13.83 -7.09
N GLY A 123 -29.17 12.71 -7.79
CA GLY A 123 -29.62 11.45 -7.22
C GLY A 123 -28.55 10.83 -6.34
N PHE A 124 -27.30 10.80 -6.81
CA PHE A 124 -26.15 10.34 -6.01
C PHE A 124 -25.97 11.20 -4.76
N ALA A 125 -25.99 12.53 -4.91
CA ALA A 125 -25.89 13.45 -3.78
C ALA A 125 -27.04 13.27 -2.76
N GLY A 126 -28.26 13.03 -3.26
CA GLY A 126 -29.42 12.70 -2.43
C GLY A 126 -29.25 11.42 -1.62
N ARG A 127 -28.72 10.36 -2.24
CA ARG A 127 -28.42 9.08 -1.57
C ARG A 127 -27.38 9.24 -0.46
N LEU A 128 -26.30 9.99 -0.69
CA LEU A 128 -25.29 10.29 0.32
C LEU A 128 -25.90 11.07 1.51
N THR A 129 -26.77 12.04 1.23
CA THR A 129 -27.49 12.80 2.25
C THR A 129 -28.41 11.89 3.08
N ALA A 130 -29.16 11.01 2.42
CA ALA A 130 -30.06 10.05 3.10
C ALA A 130 -29.28 9.05 3.96
N ALA A 131 -28.07 8.66 3.56
CA ALA A 131 -27.16 7.84 4.35
C ALA A 131 -26.52 8.63 5.53
N GLY A 132 -26.81 9.92 5.66
CA GLY A 132 -26.28 10.79 6.71
C GLY A 132 -24.79 11.15 6.54
N ILE A 133 -24.23 10.99 5.34
CA ILE A 133 -22.87 11.39 5.00
C ILE A 133 -22.81 12.91 4.74
N GLY A 134 -23.93 13.46 4.28
CA GLY A 134 -24.08 14.87 3.88
C GLY A 134 -24.12 15.06 2.38
N ARG A 135 -24.49 16.27 1.99
CA ARG A 135 -24.53 16.64 0.56
C ARG A 135 -23.15 17.08 0.11
N PRO A 136 -22.53 16.44 -0.89
CA PRO A 136 -21.25 16.88 -1.40
C PRO A 136 -21.38 18.25 -2.09
N THR A 137 -20.37 19.09 -1.95
CA THR A 137 -20.18 20.27 -2.77
C THR A 137 -19.89 19.86 -4.21
N GLU A 138 -19.96 20.81 -5.18
CA GLU A 138 -19.60 20.54 -6.58
C GLU A 138 -18.18 19.96 -6.70
N ARG A 139 -17.22 20.53 -5.97
CA ARG A 139 -15.83 20.08 -5.95
C ARG A 139 -15.69 18.67 -5.37
N GLN A 140 -16.41 18.36 -4.31
CA GLN A 140 -16.45 17.03 -3.72
C GLN A 140 -17.09 16.00 -4.65
N ALA A 141 -18.20 16.35 -5.31
CA ALA A 141 -18.84 15.49 -6.30
C ALA A 141 -17.91 15.21 -7.50
N TYR A 142 -17.18 16.22 -7.96
CA TYR A 142 -16.14 16.06 -8.96
C TYR A 142 -15.04 15.09 -8.52
N SER A 143 -14.54 15.25 -7.30
CA SER A 143 -13.51 14.34 -6.74
C SER A 143 -14.03 12.91 -6.61
N LEU A 144 -15.28 12.72 -6.16
CA LEU A 144 -15.93 11.40 -6.11
C LEU A 144 -16.05 10.77 -7.51
N ALA A 145 -16.38 11.57 -8.52
CA ALA A 145 -16.48 11.09 -9.91
C ALA A 145 -15.11 10.64 -10.45
N LEU A 146 -14.06 11.43 -10.24
CA LEU A 146 -12.70 11.08 -10.66
C LEU A 146 -12.13 9.87 -9.91
N ALA A 147 -12.43 9.76 -8.62
CA ALA A 147 -12.06 8.63 -7.77
C ALA A 147 -12.91 7.37 -8.04
N LYS A 148 -13.84 7.42 -9.03
CA LYS A 148 -14.71 6.30 -9.42
C LYS A 148 -15.55 5.74 -8.25
N VAL A 149 -15.93 6.60 -7.30
CA VAL A 149 -16.72 6.19 -6.13
C VAL A 149 -18.13 5.85 -6.57
N ARG A 150 -18.59 4.66 -6.18
CA ARG A 150 -19.94 4.15 -6.40
C ARG A 150 -20.70 4.08 -5.09
N TYR A 151 -22.02 4.15 -5.14
CA TYR A 151 -22.85 4.10 -3.94
C TYR A 151 -22.84 2.73 -3.24
N ASP A 152 -22.63 1.64 -4.00
CA ASP A 152 -22.46 0.30 -3.46
C ASP A 152 -21.35 0.19 -2.41
N LEU A 153 -20.30 1.05 -2.51
CA LEU A 153 -19.26 1.15 -1.49
C LEU A 153 -19.82 1.62 -0.14
N VAL A 154 -20.73 2.60 -0.15
CA VAL A 154 -21.36 3.11 1.09
C VAL A 154 -22.21 2.01 1.74
N GLU A 155 -22.97 1.28 0.93
CA GLU A 155 -23.81 0.18 1.40
C GLU A 155 -22.96 -0.95 2.00
N GLU A 156 -21.84 -1.29 1.35
CA GLU A 156 -20.97 -2.37 1.81
C GLU A 156 -20.24 -1.99 3.11
N LEU A 157 -19.77 -0.75 3.22
CA LEU A 157 -19.20 -0.22 4.48
C LEU A 157 -20.21 -0.34 5.63
N GLY A 158 -21.45 0.09 5.41
CA GLY A 158 -22.52 -0.02 6.41
C GLY A 158 -22.83 -1.46 6.78
N ARG A 159 -22.90 -2.37 5.79
CA ARG A 159 -23.17 -3.80 5.99
C ARG A 159 -22.12 -4.49 6.86
N HIS A 160 -20.87 -4.05 6.76
CA HIS A 160 -19.74 -4.60 7.52
C HIS A 160 -19.39 -3.80 8.79
N GLY A 161 -20.25 -2.86 9.20
CA GLY A 161 -20.14 -2.18 10.49
C GLY A 161 -19.01 -1.16 10.57
N TYR A 162 -18.60 -0.59 9.43
CA TYR A 162 -17.68 0.53 9.44
C TYR A 162 -18.34 1.79 9.96
N ASP A 163 -17.55 2.64 10.63
CA ASP A 163 -17.98 3.98 10.98
C ASP A 163 -18.46 4.72 9.74
N LYS A 164 -19.45 5.60 9.93
CA LYS A 164 -19.99 6.38 8.82
C LYS A 164 -18.89 7.22 8.17
N PRO A 165 -18.58 7.01 6.88
CA PRO A 165 -17.53 7.77 6.21
C PRO A 165 -17.95 9.21 5.97
N THR A 166 -17.01 10.11 5.90
CA THR A 166 -17.19 11.45 5.31
C THR A 166 -17.07 11.38 3.78
N VAL A 167 -17.44 12.44 3.09
CA VAL A 167 -17.20 12.55 1.64
C VAL A 167 -15.70 12.43 1.31
N SER A 168 -14.85 13.01 2.16
CA SER A 168 -13.38 12.93 2.01
C SER A 168 -12.88 11.48 2.13
N ASP A 169 -13.42 10.71 3.07
CA ASP A 169 -13.08 9.31 3.25
C ASP A 169 -13.44 8.48 2.02
N LEU A 170 -14.63 8.74 1.43
CA LEU A 170 -15.05 8.07 0.20
C LEU A 170 -14.12 8.39 -0.97
N VAL A 171 -13.69 9.64 -1.10
CA VAL A 171 -12.68 10.03 -2.11
C VAL A 171 -11.37 9.29 -1.86
N GLY A 172 -10.90 9.24 -0.61
CA GLY A 172 -9.69 8.51 -0.23
C GLY A 172 -9.78 7.02 -0.57
N LEU A 173 -10.88 6.36 -0.23
CA LEU A 173 -11.13 4.97 -0.59
C LEU A 173 -11.07 4.76 -2.12
N GLY A 174 -11.73 5.65 -2.89
CA GLY A 174 -11.73 5.57 -4.34
C GLY A 174 -10.34 5.77 -4.97
N ILE A 175 -9.56 6.73 -4.48
CA ILE A 175 -8.17 6.99 -4.92
C ILE A 175 -7.31 5.74 -4.77
N HIS A 176 -7.44 5.05 -3.65
CA HIS A 176 -6.67 3.84 -3.36
C HIS A 176 -7.34 2.56 -3.90
N GLY A 177 -8.47 2.68 -4.59
CA GLY A 177 -9.17 1.55 -5.20
C GLY A 177 -9.80 0.59 -4.17
N ALA A 178 -10.20 1.09 -3.00
CA ALA A 178 -10.99 0.35 -2.04
C ALA A 178 -12.47 0.38 -2.45
N THR A 179 -12.84 -0.54 -3.32
CA THR A 179 -14.20 -0.72 -3.85
C THR A 179 -15.09 -1.52 -2.89
N ALA A 180 -16.41 -1.58 -3.15
CA ALA A 180 -17.34 -2.45 -2.45
C ALA A 180 -16.87 -3.91 -2.45
N GLY A 181 -16.41 -4.41 -3.60
CA GLY A 181 -15.84 -5.76 -3.70
C GLY A 181 -14.64 -5.98 -2.80
N TYR A 182 -13.78 -4.98 -2.67
CA TYR A 182 -12.63 -5.05 -1.77
C TYR A 182 -13.05 -5.06 -0.28
N VAL A 183 -14.02 -4.22 0.12
CA VAL A 183 -14.57 -4.23 1.48
C VAL A 183 -15.09 -5.62 1.82
N LYS A 184 -15.88 -6.21 0.91
CA LYS A 184 -16.38 -7.57 1.05
C LYS A 184 -15.25 -8.61 1.15
N GLU A 185 -14.26 -8.53 0.29
CA GLU A 185 -13.10 -9.44 0.27
C GLU A 185 -12.37 -9.45 1.64
N ILE A 186 -12.11 -8.27 2.21
CA ILE A 186 -11.47 -8.15 3.52
C ILE A 186 -12.36 -8.66 4.64
N ALA A 187 -13.67 -8.42 4.55
CA ALA A 187 -14.63 -8.92 5.50
C ALA A 187 -14.76 -10.45 5.46
N ASP A 188 -14.77 -11.05 4.26
CA ASP A 188 -14.80 -12.50 4.05
C ASP A 188 -13.53 -13.18 4.56
N ALA A 189 -12.39 -12.47 4.51
CA ALA A 189 -11.12 -12.90 5.11
C ALA A 189 -11.09 -12.77 6.65
N GLY A 190 -12.21 -12.37 7.28
CA GLY A 190 -12.38 -12.30 8.73
C GLY A 190 -12.02 -10.96 9.37
N TYR A 191 -11.68 -9.94 8.59
CA TYR A 191 -11.26 -8.63 9.13
C TYR A 191 -12.38 -7.61 9.16
N ARG A 192 -12.59 -7.02 10.33
CA ARG A 192 -13.51 -5.91 10.60
C ARG A 192 -12.69 -4.75 11.14
N LEU A 193 -12.24 -3.84 10.26
CA LEU A 193 -11.29 -2.79 10.63
C LEU A 193 -11.96 -1.61 11.35
N GLY A 194 -13.30 -1.53 11.29
CA GLY A 194 -14.11 -0.50 11.95
C GLY A 194 -14.01 0.88 11.30
N LYS A 195 -12.81 1.33 10.99
CA LYS A 195 -12.55 2.63 10.34
C LYS A 195 -12.08 2.46 8.91
N VAL A 196 -12.48 3.38 8.04
CA VAL A 196 -12.11 3.36 6.61
C VAL A 196 -10.61 3.53 6.38
N ASP A 197 -9.89 4.21 7.28
CA ASP A 197 -8.43 4.37 7.21
C ASP A 197 -7.70 3.03 7.17
N GLY A 198 -8.21 2.02 7.87
CA GLY A 198 -7.66 0.67 7.82
C GLY A 198 -7.77 0.03 6.43
N LEU A 199 -8.88 0.26 5.72
CA LEU A 199 -9.03 -0.20 4.32
C LEU A 199 -8.06 0.50 3.38
N VAL A 200 -7.91 1.81 3.55
CA VAL A 200 -6.94 2.61 2.76
C VAL A 200 -5.52 2.09 3.02
N GLN A 201 -5.16 1.88 4.29
CA GLN A 201 -3.86 1.33 4.66
C GLN A 201 -3.63 -0.05 4.05
N PHE A 202 -4.61 -0.95 4.13
CA PHE A 202 -4.52 -2.27 3.52
C PHE A 202 -4.31 -2.19 2.00
N ARG A 203 -5.00 -1.26 1.33
CA ARG A 203 -4.80 -1.03 -0.13
C ARG A 203 -3.42 -0.51 -0.45
N ILE A 204 -2.92 0.48 0.31
CA ILE A 204 -1.57 1.06 0.12
C ILE A 204 -0.50 -0.03 0.22
N PHE A 205 -0.60 -0.93 1.21
CA PHE A 205 0.36 -2.02 1.40
C PHE A 205 0.06 -3.27 0.60
N GLY A 206 -0.99 -3.28 -0.24
CA GLY A 206 -1.35 -4.42 -1.08
C GLY A 206 -1.78 -5.65 -0.28
N ILE A 207 -2.44 -5.43 0.86
CA ILE A 207 -3.08 -6.48 1.65
C ILE A 207 -4.43 -6.79 1.01
N ASN A 208 -4.67 -8.05 0.69
CA ASN A 208 -5.90 -8.54 0.08
C ASN A 208 -6.27 -9.92 0.68
N GLY A 209 -7.45 -10.41 0.38
CA GLY A 209 -7.94 -11.69 0.90
C GLY A 209 -7.05 -12.87 0.54
N ARG A 210 -6.42 -12.84 -0.64
CA ARG A 210 -5.45 -13.87 -1.06
C ARG A 210 -4.23 -13.89 -0.14
N PHE A 211 -3.60 -12.73 0.10
CA PHE A 211 -2.45 -12.65 1.00
C PHE A 211 -2.79 -13.15 2.41
N ILE A 212 -3.94 -12.73 2.94
CA ILE A 212 -4.44 -13.17 4.25
C ILE A 212 -4.63 -14.70 4.27
N GLY A 213 -5.27 -15.25 3.25
CA GLY A 213 -5.51 -16.69 3.12
C GLY A 213 -4.21 -17.50 2.98
N ASP A 214 -3.28 -17.03 2.16
CA ASP A 214 -1.97 -17.67 1.96
C ASP A 214 -1.14 -17.70 3.25
N MET A 215 -1.21 -16.64 4.08
CA MET A 215 -0.58 -16.62 5.40
C MET A 215 -1.28 -17.58 6.35
N ALA A 216 -2.59 -17.54 6.44
CA ALA A 216 -3.38 -18.40 7.34
C ALA A 216 -3.20 -19.90 7.04
N ALA A 217 -2.92 -20.25 5.78
CA ALA A 217 -2.67 -21.62 5.34
C ALA A 217 -1.34 -22.21 5.82
N ILE A 218 -0.39 -21.38 6.26
CA ILE A 218 0.92 -21.86 6.71
C ILE A 218 0.85 -22.56 8.08
N GLY A 219 0.02 -22.03 8.98
CA GLY A 219 -0.11 -22.61 10.31
C GLY A 219 -1.06 -21.83 11.22
N PRO A 220 -1.42 -22.41 12.36
CA PRO A 220 -2.41 -21.83 13.27
C PRO A 220 -2.00 -20.46 13.81
N GLN A 221 -0.70 -20.19 13.99
CA GLN A 221 -0.16 -18.92 14.50
C GLN A 221 -0.35 -17.75 13.51
N PHE A 222 -0.69 -18.03 12.23
CA PHE A 222 -0.93 -17.02 11.19
C PHE A 222 -2.42 -16.82 10.86
N ARG A 223 -3.33 -17.58 11.49
CA ARG A 223 -4.78 -17.54 11.18
C ARG A 223 -5.47 -16.27 11.69
N ASN A 224 -4.96 -15.71 12.79
CA ASN A 224 -5.58 -14.57 13.46
C ASN A 224 -4.55 -13.44 13.66
N LEU A 225 -3.81 -13.14 12.61
CA LEU A 225 -2.90 -11.98 12.62
C LEU A 225 -3.71 -10.70 12.86
N SER A 226 -3.16 -9.77 13.63
CA SER A 226 -3.78 -8.45 13.72
C SER A 226 -3.63 -7.68 12.41
N ALA A 227 -4.45 -6.65 12.21
CA ALA A 227 -4.29 -5.76 11.06
C ALA A 227 -2.87 -5.16 11.00
N ASP A 228 -2.34 -4.78 12.16
CA ASP A 228 -0.99 -4.24 12.29
C ASP A 228 0.09 -5.26 11.91
N ASP A 229 -0.06 -6.54 12.32
CA ASP A 229 0.89 -7.59 11.93
C ASP A 229 0.91 -7.77 10.40
N LEU A 230 -0.25 -7.77 9.75
CA LEU A 230 -0.35 -7.86 8.29
C LEU A 230 0.35 -6.68 7.60
N VAL A 231 0.16 -5.48 8.12
CA VAL A 231 0.84 -4.27 7.62
C VAL A 231 2.35 -4.38 7.82
N GLN A 232 2.81 -4.77 9.00
CA GLN A 232 4.24 -4.99 9.27
C GLN A 232 4.83 -6.06 8.35
N PHE A 233 4.12 -7.14 8.10
CA PHE A 233 4.57 -8.16 7.15
C PHE A 233 4.82 -7.59 5.75
N LYS A 234 3.92 -6.74 5.28
CA LYS A 234 4.11 -6.08 3.98
C LYS A 234 5.26 -5.08 3.98
N ILE A 235 5.38 -4.26 5.03
CA ILE A 235 6.48 -3.28 5.18
C ILE A 235 7.84 -3.98 5.19
N PHE A 236 7.98 -5.05 5.96
CA PHE A 236 9.26 -5.74 6.14
C PHE A 236 9.45 -6.94 5.21
N GLY A 237 8.59 -7.11 4.21
CA GLY A 237 8.75 -8.14 3.17
C GLY A 237 8.54 -9.57 3.67
N VAL A 238 7.79 -9.77 4.76
CA VAL A 238 7.39 -11.10 5.21
C VAL A 238 6.33 -11.66 4.26
N LYS A 239 6.75 -12.59 3.41
CA LYS A 239 5.91 -13.26 2.41
C LYS A 239 5.64 -14.70 2.82
N PRO A 240 4.55 -15.33 2.34
CA PRO A 240 4.26 -16.75 2.61
C PRO A 240 5.42 -17.69 2.29
N GLU A 241 6.15 -17.43 1.19
CA GLU A 241 7.29 -18.25 0.76
C GLU A 241 8.44 -18.20 1.77
N LEU A 242 8.72 -17.02 2.31
CA LEU A 242 9.74 -16.81 3.33
C LEU A 242 9.41 -17.61 4.62
N VAL A 243 8.16 -17.55 5.05
CA VAL A 243 7.71 -18.29 6.24
C VAL A 243 7.83 -19.79 6.03
N ARG A 244 7.42 -20.29 4.85
CA ARG A 244 7.58 -21.71 4.50
C ARG A 244 9.03 -22.13 4.49
N ALA A 245 9.95 -21.29 4.01
CA ALA A 245 11.38 -21.57 4.02
C ALA A 245 11.89 -21.78 5.46
N TYR A 246 11.57 -20.89 6.39
CA TYR A 246 11.95 -21.08 7.80
C TYR A 246 11.29 -22.32 8.42
N THR A 247 10.04 -22.61 8.08
CA THR A 247 9.35 -23.82 8.56
C THR A 247 10.11 -25.09 8.11
N GLN A 248 10.57 -25.14 6.87
CA GLN A 248 11.35 -26.24 6.32
C GLN A 248 12.76 -26.35 6.95
N MET A 249 13.30 -25.24 7.45
CA MET A 249 14.59 -25.19 8.14
C MET A 249 14.53 -25.60 9.63
N GLY A 250 13.36 -26.05 10.10
CA GLY A 250 13.18 -26.49 11.48
C GLY A 250 12.56 -25.45 12.43
N TYR A 251 11.92 -24.40 11.88
CA TYR A 251 11.18 -23.40 12.66
C TYR A 251 9.66 -23.46 12.41
N PRO A 252 8.99 -24.61 12.67
CA PRO A 252 7.58 -24.78 12.31
C PRO A 252 6.62 -23.90 13.12
N ALA A 253 7.03 -23.48 14.32
CA ALA A 253 6.24 -22.64 15.22
C ALA A 253 6.78 -21.21 15.32
N ILE A 254 7.43 -20.71 14.25
CA ILE A 254 7.98 -19.36 14.25
C ILE A 254 6.90 -18.32 14.55
N ASN A 255 7.20 -17.43 15.48
CA ASN A 255 6.29 -16.39 15.92
C ASN A 255 6.23 -15.25 14.89
N PRO A 256 5.05 -14.68 14.58
CA PRO A 256 4.91 -13.55 13.68
C PRO A 256 5.84 -12.36 13.99
N LYS A 257 5.99 -12.01 15.28
CA LYS A 257 6.88 -10.91 15.70
C LYS A 257 8.36 -11.23 15.47
N ASP A 258 8.74 -12.47 15.68
CA ASP A 258 10.12 -12.91 15.42
C ASP A 258 10.46 -12.82 13.92
N LEU A 259 9.50 -13.16 13.03
CA LEU A 259 9.68 -12.99 11.60
C LEU A 259 9.96 -11.55 11.19
N VAL A 260 9.22 -10.62 11.77
CA VAL A 260 9.43 -9.18 11.53
C VAL A 260 10.83 -8.78 12.04
N ALA A 261 11.20 -9.19 13.26
CA ALA A 261 12.52 -8.90 13.82
C ALA A 261 13.65 -9.50 12.96
N MET A 262 13.48 -10.73 12.49
CA MET A 262 14.44 -11.38 11.59
C MET A 262 14.62 -10.59 10.29
N GLN A 263 13.53 -10.08 9.68
CA GLN A 263 13.62 -9.27 8.47
C GLN A 263 14.29 -7.92 8.72
N ILE A 264 13.95 -7.23 9.82
CA ILE A 264 14.58 -5.95 10.20
C ILE A 264 16.10 -6.09 10.33
N HIS A 265 16.56 -7.19 10.94
CA HIS A 265 17.98 -7.40 11.23
C HIS A 265 18.70 -8.25 10.18
N GLY A 266 18.07 -8.57 9.06
CA GLY A 266 18.69 -9.27 7.94
C GLY A 266 19.07 -10.73 8.26
N VAL A 267 18.27 -11.41 9.10
CA VAL A 267 18.35 -12.86 9.25
C VAL A 267 17.65 -13.48 8.05
N SER A 268 18.40 -13.88 7.04
CA SER A 268 17.85 -14.51 5.83
C SER A 268 17.88 -16.04 5.92
N PRO A 269 17.10 -16.76 5.09
CA PRO A 269 17.20 -18.20 4.97
C PRO A 269 18.61 -18.69 4.65
N GLU A 270 19.35 -17.95 3.82
CA GLU A 270 20.72 -18.24 3.45
C GLU A 270 21.63 -18.20 4.69
N PHE A 271 21.51 -17.14 5.51
CA PHE A 271 22.27 -17.01 6.75
C PHE A 271 22.01 -18.19 7.71
N VAL A 272 20.74 -18.60 7.86
CA VAL A 272 20.37 -19.76 8.70
C VAL A 272 20.99 -21.04 8.14
N THR A 273 20.97 -21.22 6.82
CA THR A 273 21.56 -22.38 6.15
C THR A 273 23.08 -22.42 6.34
N GLU A 274 23.76 -21.28 6.18
CA GLU A 274 25.20 -21.17 6.39
C GLU A 274 25.59 -21.48 7.84
N LEU A 275 24.84 -20.97 8.80
CA LEU A 275 25.03 -21.30 10.21
C LEU A 275 24.86 -22.80 10.47
N ALA A 276 23.83 -23.41 9.92
CA ALA A 276 23.59 -24.86 10.03
C ALA A 276 24.74 -25.69 9.47
N ALA A 277 25.33 -25.29 8.33
CA ALA A 277 26.49 -25.90 7.70
C ALA A 277 27.77 -25.77 8.57
N LEU A 278 27.85 -24.70 9.36
CA LEU A 278 28.95 -24.46 10.29
C LEU A 278 28.76 -25.16 11.66
N GLY A 279 27.65 -25.88 11.87
CA GLY A 279 27.36 -26.62 13.09
C GLY A 279 26.31 -25.97 14.00
N TYR A 280 25.79 -24.78 13.66
CA TYR A 280 24.78 -24.08 14.45
C TYR A 280 23.38 -24.41 13.94
N ARG A 281 22.81 -25.51 14.39
CA ARG A 281 21.46 -25.96 14.04
C ARG A 281 20.45 -25.55 15.12
N ASN A 282 19.23 -25.28 14.71
CA ASN A 282 18.10 -24.92 15.58
C ASN A 282 18.40 -23.76 16.55
N VAL A 283 19.18 -22.78 16.10
CA VAL A 283 19.46 -21.58 16.87
C VAL A 283 18.15 -20.81 17.11
N PRO A 284 17.80 -20.46 18.37
CA PRO A 284 16.56 -19.71 18.60
C PRO A 284 16.47 -18.42 17.77
N THR A 285 15.28 -18.07 17.29
CA THR A 285 15.06 -16.90 16.40
C THR A 285 15.63 -15.61 16.99
N GLN A 286 15.40 -15.38 18.28
CA GLN A 286 15.94 -14.23 19.00
C GLN A 286 17.48 -14.21 19.02
N LYS A 287 18.10 -15.38 19.11
CA LYS A 287 19.55 -15.50 19.06
C LYS A 287 20.10 -15.27 17.65
N LEU A 288 19.38 -15.71 16.61
CA LEU A 288 19.71 -15.37 15.21
C LEU A 288 19.71 -13.87 14.99
N VAL A 289 18.70 -13.18 15.53
CA VAL A 289 18.59 -11.72 15.49
C VAL A 289 19.77 -11.07 16.24
N GLU A 290 20.10 -11.54 17.44
CA GLU A 290 21.22 -11.03 18.22
C GLU A 290 22.56 -11.19 17.50
N LEU A 291 22.80 -12.35 16.88
CA LEU A 291 24.00 -12.59 16.05
C LEU A 291 24.11 -11.54 14.93
N ARG A 292 23.01 -11.25 14.25
CA ARG A 292 22.99 -10.25 13.15
C ARG A 292 23.20 -8.83 13.66
N ILE A 293 22.56 -8.43 14.76
CA ILE A 293 22.73 -7.12 15.40
C ILE A 293 24.21 -6.85 15.71
N HIS A 294 24.91 -7.87 16.20
CA HIS A 294 26.33 -7.73 16.55
C HIS A 294 27.29 -8.06 15.39
N GLY A 295 26.77 -8.19 14.16
CA GLY A 295 27.60 -8.37 12.97
C GLY A 295 28.32 -9.72 12.89
N VAL A 296 27.76 -10.76 13.53
CA VAL A 296 28.24 -12.14 13.36
C VAL A 296 27.78 -12.65 11.98
N THR A 297 28.73 -12.96 11.12
CA THR A 297 28.52 -13.52 9.78
C THR A 297 29.05 -14.96 9.72
N ALA A 298 28.64 -15.69 8.68
CA ALA A 298 29.20 -17.01 8.43
C ALA A 298 30.71 -16.95 8.15
N ASP A 299 31.18 -15.91 7.48
CA ASP A 299 32.62 -15.70 7.23
C ASP A 299 33.39 -15.52 8.55
N PHE A 300 32.89 -14.66 9.44
CA PHE A 300 33.50 -14.50 10.77
C PHE A 300 33.67 -15.83 11.50
N ILE A 301 32.68 -16.70 11.41
CA ILE A 301 32.78 -18.04 12.05
C ILE A 301 33.77 -18.94 11.32
N ARG A 302 33.84 -18.89 9.98
CA ARG A 302 34.82 -19.64 9.18
C ARG A 302 36.25 -19.22 9.53
N ASP A 303 36.47 -17.92 9.64
CA ASP A 303 37.79 -17.38 9.99
C ASP A 303 38.24 -17.81 11.42
N LEU A 304 37.32 -17.75 12.41
CA LEU A 304 37.60 -18.28 13.74
C LEU A 304 38.01 -19.78 13.71
N LYS A 305 37.31 -20.56 12.89
CA LYS A 305 37.60 -21.98 12.72
C LYS A 305 38.98 -22.20 12.08
N GLN A 306 39.40 -21.38 11.13
CA GLN A 306 40.73 -21.43 10.50
C GLN A 306 41.84 -21.10 11.50
N GLU A 307 41.58 -20.21 12.48
CA GLU A 307 42.48 -19.90 13.57
C GLU A 307 42.54 -20.98 14.66
N GLY A 308 41.82 -22.08 14.48
CA GLY A 308 41.83 -23.20 15.44
C GLY A 308 40.93 -22.98 16.65
N VAL A 309 40.08 -21.98 16.64
CA VAL A 309 39.12 -21.75 17.72
C VAL A 309 38.05 -22.85 17.65
N ALA A 310 37.90 -23.59 18.74
CA ALA A 310 36.83 -24.58 18.87
C ALA A 310 35.47 -23.89 18.69
N LEU A 311 34.48 -24.61 18.15
CA LEU A 311 33.17 -24.05 17.81
C LEU A 311 32.56 -23.24 18.96
N PRO A 312 32.59 -21.88 18.94
CA PRO A 312 32.11 -21.07 20.05
C PRO A 312 30.58 -21.15 20.14
N SER A 313 30.02 -21.02 21.33
CA SER A 313 28.55 -20.86 21.42
C SER A 313 28.08 -19.56 20.79
N PRO A 314 26.82 -19.45 20.42
CA PRO A 314 26.26 -18.17 19.88
C PRO A 314 26.54 -16.97 20.81
N ASP A 315 26.48 -17.16 22.15
CA ASP A 315 26.80 -16.10 23.11
C ASP A 315 28.29 -15.72 23.11
N GLN A 316 29.16 -16.67 22.89
CA GLN A 316 30.60 -16.42 22.77
C GLN A 316 30.91 -15.65 21.46
N LEU A 317 30.24 -15.99 20.36
CA LEU A 317 30.36 -15.24 19.09
C LEU A 317 29.96 -13.77 19.25
N VAL A 318 28.85 -13.50 19.94
CA VAL A 318 28.42 -12.15 20.27
C VAL A 318 29.47 -11.43 21.12
N ARG A 319 29.98 -12.07 22.17
CA ARG A 319 31.03 -11.49 23.04
C ARG A 319 32.30 -11.16 22.28
N LEU A 320 32.76 -12.05 21.39
CA LEU A 320 33.92 -11.78 20.53
C LEU A 320 33.74 -10.54 19.68
N ARG A 321 32.57 -10.39 19.04
CA ARG A 321 32.26 -9.21 18.26
C ARG A 321 32.19 -7.94 19.10
N LEU A 322 31.58 -7.99 20.28
CA LEU A 322 31.50 -6.85 21.20
C LEU A 322 32.90 -6.45 21.75
N ALA A 323 33.78 -7.41 21.91
CA ALA A 323 35.18 -7.13 22.27
C ALA A 323 36.05 -6.63 21.13
N GLY A 324 35.47 -6.41 19.93
CA GLY A 324 36.18 -5.94 18.75
C GLY A 324 37.11 -6.97 18.11
N TYR A 325 36.87 -8.26 18.38
CA TYR A 325 37.70 -9.31 17.81
C TYR A 325 37.48 -9.41 16.30
N HIS A 326 38.59 -9.36 15.55
CA HIS A 326 38.62 -9.55 14.10
C HIS A 326 39.61 -10.66 13.77
N PRO A 327 39.16 -11.84 13.28
CA PRO A 327 40.05 -12.87 12.82
C PRO A 327 41.02 -12.35 11.75
N GLY A 328 42.28 -12.82 11.76
CA GLY A 328 43.29 -12.43 10.79
C GLY A 328 43.94 -11.05 10.98
N LYS A 329 43.52 -10.26 11.96
CA LYS A 329 44.19 -9.03 12.36
C LYS A 329 44.97 -9.27 13.66
N ARG A 330 46.25 -9.67 13.56
CA ARG A 330 47.20 -9.61 14.62
C ARG A 330 47.95 -8.29 14.62
#